data_23a9b4853a3590963294402924a04cb7
#
_entry.id   23a9b4853a3590963294402924a04cb7
#
_cell.length_a   1.000
_cell.length_b   1.000
_cell.length_c   1.000
_cell.angle_alpha   90.00
_cell.angle_beta   90.00
_cell.angle_gamma   90.00
#
_symmetry.space_group_name_H-M   'P 1'
#
loop_
_entity.id
_entity.type
_entity.pdbx_description
1 polymer ?
#
loop_
_entity_poly.entity_id
_entity_poly.type
_entity_poly.pdbx_seq_one_letter_code
_entity_poly.pdbx_strand_id
1 'polypeptide(L)' 'MAFLPTQSLREYEVKMIPEVGNVIVDYVLAPDVERAAWQALELSSQRNCKLKDVRQCDEW' A
#
# COMPACT_ATOMS: atom_id res chain seq x y z
N MET A 1 -9.72 -23.05 -19.96
CA MET A 1 -9.40 -21.95 -19.78
C MET A 1 -8.24 -21.75 -19.02
N ALA A 2 -7.59 -21.02 -19.34
CA ALA A 2 -6.46 -20.85 -18.67
C ALA A 2 -6.69 -20.05 -17.60
N PHE A 3 -6.10 -20.23 -16.57
CA PHE A 3 -6.15 -19.30 -15.66
C PHE A 3 -4.86 -18.82 -15.41
N LEU A 4 -4.81 -17.70 -14.88
CA LEU A 4 -3.62 -17.06 -14.70
C LEU A 4 -2.92 -17.55 -13.61
N PRO A 5 -1.71 -17.54 -13.62
CA PRO A 5 -0.92 -17.84 -12.51
C PRO A 5 -1.22 -16.89 -11.52
N THR A 6 -1.51 -17.31 -10.44
CA THR A 6 -1.79 -16.41 -9.46
C THR A 6 -0.61 -15.85 -8.92
N GLN A 7 -0.55 -14.58 -8.88
CA GLN A 7 0.45 -13.94 -8.11
C GLN A 7 -0.09 -13.86 -6.75
N SER A 8 0.63 -14.29 -5.79
CA SER A 8 0.22 -14.18 -4.41
C SER A 8 0.18 -12.73 -4.04
N LEU A 9 -0.91 -12.32 -3.50
CA LEU A 9 -0.99 -10.96 -2.97
C LEU A 9 -0.30 -10.90 -1.63
N ARG A 10 0.42 -9.82 -1.42
CA ARG A 10 1.11 -9.62 -0.17
C ARG A 10 0.56 -8.37 0.49
N GLU A 11 0.66 -8.32 1.78
CA GLU A 11 0.15 -7.19 2.52
C GLU A 11 1.27 -6.19 2.71
N TYR A 12 0.98 -4.93 2.44
CA TYR A 12 1.95 -3.87 2.62
C TYR A 12 1.39 -2.84 3.56
N GLU A 13 2.24 -2.35 4.42
CA GLU A 13 1.86 -1.31 5.36
C GLU A 13 2.18 0.04 4.75
N VAL A 14 1.21 0.90 4.72
CA VAL A 14 1.36 2.22 4.10
C VAL A 14 1.22 3.25 5.19
N LYS A 15 2.21 4.12 5.32
CA LYS A 15 2.15 5.20 6.28
C LYS A 15 1.99 6.50 5.55
N MET A 16 1.03 7.29 5.99
CA MET A 16 0.74 8.57 5.36
C MET A 16 0.69 9.65 6.41
N ILE A 17 1.08 10.84 6.03
CA ILE A 17 1.08 11.97 6.94
C ILE A 17 0.00 12.94 6.51
N PRO A 18 -1.03 13.14 7.32
CA PRO A 18 -2.07 14.09 6.97
C PRO A 18 -1.61 15.51 7.26
N GLU A 19 -2.38 16.46 6.77
CA GLU A 19 -2.04 17.82 7.02
C GLU A 19 -2.14 18.13 8.50
N VAL A 20 -3.12 17.54 9.14
CA VAL A 20 -3.31 17.77 10.56
C VAL A 20 -3.59 16.43 11.18
N GLY A 21 -2.95 16.12 12.26
CA GLY A 21 -3.22 14.88 12.96
C GLY A 21 -2.04 13.95 12.95
N ASN A 22 -2.30 12.72 13.37
CA ASN A 22 -1.23 11.74 13.50
C ASN A 22 -1.07 10.96 12.24
N VAL A 23 0.04 10.27 12.15
CA VAL A 23 0.33 9.43 11.00
C VAL A 23 -0.77 8.39 10.85
N ILE A 24 -1.20 8.19 9.64
CA ILE A 24 -2.21 7.21 9.33
C ILE A 24 -1.53 5.97 8.78
N VAL A 25 -1.95 4.82 9.27
CA VAL A 25 -1.40 3.57 8.81
C VAL A 25 -2.51 2.79 8.13
N ASP A 26 -2.26 2.39 6.89
CA ASP A 26 -3.22 1.60 6.14
C ASP A 26 -2.52 0.38 5.61
N TYR A 27 -3.30 -0.60 5.19
CA TYR A 27 -2.73 -1.81 4.63
C TYR A 27 -3.34 -2.05 3.27
N VAL A 28 -2.50 -2.41 2.31
CA VAL A 28 -2.95 -2.69 0.96
C VAL A 28 -2.45 -4.05 0.54
N LEU A 29 -3.22 -4.70 -0.30
CA LEU A 29 -2.81 -5.98 -0.85
C LEU A 29 -2.36 -5.75 -2.28
N ALA A 30 -1.19 -6.22 -2.60
CA ALA A 30 -0.63 -6.03 -3.93
C ALA A 30 0.33 -7.17 -4.25
N PRO A 31 0.55 -7.44 -5.52
CA PRO A 31 1.45 -8.52 -5.88
C PRO A 31 2.92 -8.19 -5.67
N ASP A 32 3.26 -6.92 -5.68
CA ASP A 32 4.66 -6.55 -5.46
C ASP A 32 4.70 -5.14 -4.92
N VAL A 33 5.89 -4.70 -4.58
CA VAL A 33 6.04 -3.42 -3.92
C VAL A 33 5.71 -2.26 -4.87
N GLU A 34 5.94 -2.45 -6.14
CA GLU A 34 5.67 -1.40 -7.09
C GLU A 34 4.18 -1.11 -7.15
N ARG A 35 3.37 -2.17 -7.23
CA ARG A 35 1.94 -1.98 -7.21
C ARG A 35 1.46 -1.42 -5.90
N ALA A 36 2.05 -1.87 -4.81
CA ALA A 36 1.71 -1.34 -3.50
C ALA A 36 1.99 0.15 -3.44
N ALA A 37 3.11 0.56 -3.98
CA ALA A 37 3.47 1.97 -3.97
C ALA A 37 2.48 2.80 -4.78
N TRP A 38 2.05 2.28 -5.92
CA TRP A 38 1.07 3.00 -6.72
C TRP A 38 -0.25 3.14 -5.99
N GLN A 39 -0.70 2.06 -5.36
CA GLN A 39 -1.93 2.12 -4.60
C GLN A 39 -1.80 3.07 -3.43
N ALA A 40 -0.63 3.07 -2.80
CA ALA A 40 -0.40 3.97 -1.67
C ALA A 40 -0.45 5.42 -2.09
N LEU A 41 0.14 5.73 -3.23
CA LEU A 41 0.11 7.09 -3.72
C LEU A 41 -1.31 7.53 -4.01
N GLU A 42 -2.09 6.63 -4.60
CA GLU A 42 -3.46 6.95 -4.89
C GLU A 42 -4.25 7.19 -3.61
N LEU A 43 -4.05 6.36 -2.61
CA LEU A 43 -4.72 6.53 -1.35
C LEU A 43 -4.34 7.83 -0.69
N SER A 44 -3.08 8.14 -0.66
CA SER A 44 -2.63 9.35 -0.01
C SER A 44 -3.22 10.58 -0.69
N SER A 45 -3.32 10.52 -2.01
CA SER A 45 -3.87 11.63 -2.74
C SER A 45 -5.35 11.80 -2.40
N GLN A 46 -6.08 10.69 -2.35
CA GLN A 46 -7.50 10.76 -2.07
C GLN A 46 -7.77 11.25 -0.67
N ARG A 47 -6.87 11.01 0.25
CA ARG A 47 -7.06 11.42 1.63
C ARG A 47 -6.36 12.72 1.98
N ASN A 48 -5.79 13.37 0.98
CA ASN A 48 -5.06 14.61 1.20
C ASN A 48 -3.92 14.43 2.18
N CYS A 49 -3.22 13.31 2.05
CA CYS A 49 -2.08 13.03 2.88
C CYS A 49 -0.86 12.91 2.02
N LYS A 50 0.30 12.94 2.66
CA LYS A 50 1.53 12.69 1.97
C LYS A 50 1.98 11.30 2.28
N LEU A 51 2.45 10.58 1.27
CA LEU A 51 2.94 9.25 1.48
C LEU A 51 4.26 9.31 2.22
N LYS A 52 4.37 8.55 3.29
CA LYS A 52 5.59 8.53 4.05
C LYS A 52 6.39 7.27 3.78
N ASP A 53 5.76 6.12 3.78
CA ASP A 53 6.50 4.88 3.68
C ASP A 53 5.59 3.75 3.26
N VAL A 54 6.15 2.77 2.58
CA VAL A 54 5.45 1.56 2.20
C VAL A 54 6.39 0.41 2.51
N ARG A 55 5.94 -0.55 3.28
CA ARG A 55 6.81 -1.67 3.58
C ARG A 55 6.00 -2.95 3.60
N GLN A 56 6.64 -4.03 3.26
CA GLN A 56 5.98 -5.32 3.24
C GLN A 56 5.78 -5.81 4.65
N CYS A 57 4.56 -6.29 4.92
CA CYS A 57 4.26 -6.70 6.26
C CYS A 57 4.46 -8.16 6.49
N ASP A 58 4.21 -8.98 5.47
CA ASP A 58 4.30 -10.39 5.76
C ASP A 58 5.71 -10.78 5.72
N GLU A 59 6.13 -11.39 6.79
CA GLU A 59 7.44 -11.77 6.86
C GLU A 59 7.48 -13.17 7.00
N TRP A 60 7.56 -13.94 6.06
CA TRP A 60 7.59 -15.38 6.13
C TRP A 60 8.98 -15.94 5.86
#